data_cb5c75ae977bf33b911fd3aaea1cd834
#
_entry.id   cb5c75ae977bf33b911fd3aaea1cd834
#
_cell.length_a   1.000
_cell.length_b   1.000
_cell.length_c   1.000
_cell.angle_alpha   90.00
_cell.angle_beta   90.00
_cell.angle_gamma   90.00
#
_symmetry.space_group_name_H-M   'P 1'
#
loop_
_entity.id
_entity.type
_entity.pdbx_description
1 polymer ?
#
loop_
_entity_poly.entity_id
_entity_poly.type
_entity_poly.pdbx_seq_one_letter_code
_entity_poly.pdbx_strand_id
1 'polypeptide(L)'
;GFFADVVALEFNQGNQPTISVCHVKKQSENIISFLEAHQYACEGLLPLDGDVIIFVGIMDSDFRTESIEAFYVPKGTFVKLNPLIVHGTQYPVDKEDVHIVCMLPGRTFKNDMLSRRLETGEQIRITRGCKK
;
A
#
# COMPACT_ATOMS: atom_id res chain seq x y z
N GLY A 1 -0.78 -21.10 -20.93
CA GLY A 1 -1.29 -21.84 -19.79
C GLY A 1 -2.15 -20.99 -18.87
N PHE A 2 -2.89 -21.64 -18.01
CA PHE A 2 -3.73 -20.98 -17.02
C PHE A 2 -3.18 -21.28 -15.62
N PHE A 3 -2.90 -20.23 -14.87
CA PHE A 3 -2.36 -20.34 -13.51
C PHE A 3 -3.47 -20.00 -12.53
N ALA A 4 -4.17 -21.03 -12.07
CA ALA A 4 -5.32 -20.86 -11.16
C ALA A 4 -4.87 -20.56 -9.73
N ASP A 5 -5.69 -19.80 -9.03
CA ASP A 5 -5.60 -19.59 -7.58
C ASP A 5 -4.21 -19.14 -7.10
N VAL A 6 -3.56 -18.28 -7.90
CA VAL A 6 -2.22 -17.77 -7.57
C VAL A 6 -2.21 -17.03 -6.23
N VAL A 7 -3.30 -16.31 -5.92
CA VAL A 7 -3.47 -15.63 -4.65
C VAL A 7 -4.96 -15.61 -4.29
N ALA A 8 -5.25 -15.68 -3.00
CA ALA A 8 -6.60 -15.50 -2.49
C ALA A 8 -6.64 -14.26 -1.61
N LEU A 9 -7.72 -13.48 -1.71
CA LEU A 9 -7.96 -12.32 -0.87
C LEU A 9 -9.08 -12.64 0.11
N GLU A 10 -8.78 -12.59 1.40
CA GLU A 10 -9.76 -12.81 2.45
C GLU A 10 -10.43 -11.50 2.83
N PHE A 11 -11.75 -11.44 2.68
CA PHE A 11 -12.56 -10.31 3.08
C PHE A 11 -13.44 -10.73 4.26
N ASN A 12 -12.92 -10.55 5.46
CA ASN A 12 -13.61 -10.99 6.68
C ASN A 12 -14.74 -10.05 7.10
N GLN A 13 -14.85 -8.89 6.48
CA GLN A 13 -15.93 -7.95 6.67
C GLN A 13 -16.31 -7.34 5.33
N GLY A 14 -17.58 -7.39 4.99
CA GLY A 14 -18.03 -7.00 3.66
C GLY A 14 -17.80 -8.14 2.65
N ASN A 15 -18.78 -8.38 1.81
CA ASN A 15 -18.77 -9.51 0.88
C ASN A 15 -18.73 -9.11 -0.59
N GLN A 16 -18.67 -7.81 -0.89
CA GLN A 16 -18.62 -7.34 -2.26
C GLN A 16 -17.19 -6.94 -2.61
N PRO A 17 -16.48 -7.71 -3.43
CA PRO A 17 -15.16 -7.31 -3.90
C PRO A 17 -15.29 -6.12 -4.85
N THR A 18 -14.40 -5.15 -4.71
CA THR A 18 -14.33 -4.00 -5.60
C THR A 18 -12.94 -3.83 -6.16
N ILE A 19 -12.86 -3.18 -7.31
CA ILE A 19 -11.62 -2.78 -7.92
C ILE A 19 -11.61 -1.26 -8.00
N SER A 20 -10.58 -0.67 -7.41
CA SER A 20 -10.34 0.77 -7.48
C SER A 20 -9.01 1.02 -8.18
N VAL A 21 -8.84 2.23 -8.67
CA VAL A 21 -7.58 2.64 -9.29
C VAL A 21 -7.02 3.81 -8.50
N CYS A 22 -5.82 3.64 -8.00
CA CYS A 22 -5.07 4.71 -7.38
C CYS A 22 -4.15 5.33 -8.45
N HIS A 23 -4.25 6.64 -8.62
CA HIS A 23 -3.38 7.39 -9.52
C HIS A 23 -2.39 8.19 -8.68
N VAL A 24 -1.12 7.85 -8.77
CA VAL A 24 -0.07 8.51 -8.00
C VAL A 24 0.87 9.27 -8.93
N LYS A 25 1.35 10.40 -8.46
CA LYS A 25 2.27 11.26 -9.18
C LYS A 25 3.62 11.28 -8.49
N LYS A 26 4.67 11.31 -9.29
CA LYS A 26 6.04 11.39 -8.79
C LYS A 26 6.24 12.69 -8.01
N GLN A 27 6.83 12.57 -6.84
CA GLN A 27 7.15 13.71 -5.97
C GLN A 27 8.67 13.96 -5.99
N SER A 28 9.06 15.18 -5.65
CA SER A 28 10.48 15.52 -5.52
C SER A 28 11.15 14.72 -4.41
N GLU A 29 10.41 14.47 -3.34
CA GLU A 29 10.82 13.62 -2.21
C GLU A 29 9.68 12.69 -1.83
N ASN A 30 10.01 11.45 -1.49
CA ASN A 30 9.04 10.47 -1.06
C ASN A 30 8.93 10.51 0.46
N ILE A 31 7.94 11.26 0.96
CA ILE A 31 7.72 11.48 2.38
C ILE A 31 6.46 10.75 2.82
N ILE A 32 6.59 9.89 3.81
CA ILE A 32 5.45 9.24 4.45
C ILE A 32 4.90 10.20 5.49
N SER A 33 3.66 10.64 5.29
CA SER A 33 2.96 11.56 6.20
C SER A 33 1.62 11.03 6.68
N PHE A 34 1.15 9.92 6.13
CA PHE A 34 -0.14 9.34 6.47
C PHE A 34 -0.03 7.81 6.45
N LEU A 35 -0.53 7.20 7.51
CA LEU A 35 -0.54 5.75 7.69
C LEU A 35 -1.96 5.24 7.74
N GLU A 36 -2.19 4.08 7.15
CA GLU A 36 -3.48 3.40 7.20
C GLU A 36 -3.30 1.89 7.37
N ALA A 37 -4.34 1.25 7.87
CA ALA A 37 -4.43 -0.20 7.98
C ALA A 37 -5.89 -0.62 7.94
N HIS A 38 -6.15 -1.83 7.48
CA HIS A 38 -7.47 -2.42 7.50
C HIS A 38 -7.48 -3.55 8.52
N GLN A 39 -8.49 -3.54 9.39
CA GLN A 39 -8.54 -4.48 10.50
C GLN A 39 -8.96 -5.88 10.07
N TYR A 40 -9.88 -5.96 9.11
CA TYR A 40 -10.53 -7.22 8.75
C TYR A 40 -10.17 -7.72 7.36
N ALA A 41 -9.90 -6.83 6.43
CA ALA A 41 -9.71 -7.17 5.03
C ALA A 41 -8.25 -7.18 4.61
N CYS A 42 -7.92 -8.08 3.68
CA CYS A 42 -6.71 -7.96 2.88
C CYS A 42 -6.89 -6.85 1.84
N GLU A 43 -5.80 -6.28 1.38
CA GLU A 43 -5.77 -5.40 0.22
C GLU A 43 -4.86 -5.97 -0.85
N GLY A 44 -5.37 -6.07 -2.07
CA GLY A 44 -4.56 -6.42 -3.22
C GLY A 44 -4.12 -5.17 -3.96
N LEU A 45 -2.86 -5.11 -4.36
CA LEU A 45 -2.27 -4.00 -5.11
C LEU A 45 -1.58 -4.54 -6.36
N LEU A 46 -1.81 -3.88 -7.49
CA LEU A 46 -1.17 -4.26 -8.74
C LEU A 46 -0.77 -3.00 -9.52
N PRO A 47 0.50 -2.62 -9.53
CA PRO A 47 0.97 -1.54 -10.40
C PRO A 47 0.78 -1.91 -11.86
N LEU A 48 0.08 -1.07 -12.63
CA LEU A 48 -0.30 -1.37 -14.00
C LEU A 48 0.72 -0.89 -15.03
N ASP A 49 1.20 0.34 -14.87
CA ASP A 49 1.91 1.04 -15.95
C ASP A 49 3.25 1.64 -15.53
N GLY A 50 3.72 1.33 -14.34
CA GLY A 50 5.03 1.78 -13.87
C GLY A 50 5.42 1.11 -12.56
N ASP A 51 6.72 1.13 -12.27
CA ASP A 51 7.25 0.61 -11.02
C ASP A 51 6.95 1.60 -9.89
N VAL A 52 6.73 1.08 -8.70
CA VAL A 52 6.47 1.91 -7.52
C VAL A 52 7.29 1.43 -6.33
N ILE A 53 7.42 2.32 -5.35
CA ILE A 53 7.85 1.97 -4.01
C ILE A 53 6.61 1.95 -3.13
N ILE A 54 6.46 0.90 -2.35
CA ILE A 54 5.46 0.82 -1.29
C ILE A 54 6.18 0.79 0.05
N PHE A 55 5.47 1.17 1.11
CA PHE A 55 5.95 0.92 2.45
C PHE A 55 4.95 0.05 3.21
N VAL A 56 5.46 -0.73 4.14
CA VAL A 56 4.65 -1.55 5.03
C VAL A 56 5.20 -1.47 6.43
N GLY A 57 4.33 -1.67 7.41
CA GLY A 57 4.71 -1.67 8.82
C GLY A 57 3.78 -2.53 9.64
N ILE A 58 4.08 -2.61 10.92
CA ILE A 58 3.33 -3.42 11.87
C ILE A 58 2.48 -2.50 12.74
N MET A 59 1.31 -3.00 13.10
CA MET A 59 0.42 -2.37 14.04
C MET A 59 0.07 -3.35 15.16
N ASP A 60 0.10 -2.88 16.39
CA ASP A 60 -0.45 -3.62 17.54
C ASP A 60 -1.55 -2.77 18.20
N SER A 61 -1.30 -2.14 19.34
CA SER A 61 -2.24 -1.20 19.95
C SER A 61 -2.22 0.17 19.26
N ASP A 62 -1.17 0.48 18.50
CA ASP A 62 -1.00 1.70 17.72
C ASP A 62 -0.08 1.41 16.53
N PHE A 63 0.02 2.38 15.62
CA PHE A 63 0.95 2.30 14.48
C PHE A 63 2.39 2.35 14.97
N ARG A 64 3.18 1.36 14.59
CA ARG A 64 4.60 1.28 14.97
C ARG A 64 5.44 1.86 13.85
N THR A 65 5.73 3.14 13.93
CA THR A 65 6.47 3.85 12.88
C THR A 65 7.89 3.31 12.70
N GLU A 66 8.50 2.80 13.76
CA GLU A 66 9.84 2.21 13.71
C GLU A 66 9.89 0.88 12.96
N SER A 67 8.73 0.27 12.70
CA SER A 67 8.66 -0.99 11.96
C SER A 67 8.58 -0.79 10.44
N ILE A 68 8.44 0.44 9.97
CA ILE A 68 8.18 0.72 8.55
C ILE A 68 9.40 0.37 7.70
N GLU A 69 9.15 -0.41 6.66
CA GLU A 69 10.12 -0.77 5.63
C GLU A 69 9.55 -0.46 4.26
N ALA A 70 10.41 -0.06 3.34
CA ALA A 70 10.02 0.27 1.97
C ALA A 70 10.53 -0.79 0.99
N PHE A 71 9.73 -1.06 -0.03
CA PHE A 71 10.02 -2.11 -1.03
C PHE A 71 9.80 -1.57 -2.44
N TYR A 72 10.69 -1.94 -3.32
CA TYR A 72 10.54 -1.71 -4.75
C TYR A 72 9.61 -2.76 -5.33
N VAL A 73 8.54 -2.32 -6.00
CA VAL A 73 7.55 -3.21 -6.61
C VAL A 73 7.53 -2.94 -8.11
N PRO A 74 8.04 -3.86 -8.92
CA PRO A 74 8.00 -3.71 -10.38
C PRO A 74 6.57 -3.70 -10.91
N LYS A 75 6.38 -2.99 -12.00
CA LYS A 75 5.13 -3.04 -12.78
C LYS A 75 4.69 -4.48 -13.00
N GLY A 76 3.41 -4.77 -12.79
CA GLY A 76 2.85 -6.11 -13.00
C GLY A 76 3.07 -7.09 -11.85
N THR A 77 3.67 -6.66 -10.75
CA THR A 77 3.85 -7.48 -9.55
C THR A 77 2.67 -7.29 -8.61
N PHE A 78 1.96 -8.37 -8.32
CA PHE A 78 0.84 -8.35 -7.39
C PHE A 78 1.34 -8.39 -5.94
N VAL A 79 0.79 -7.51 -5.11
CA VAL A 79 1.10 -7.45 -3.67
C VAL A 79 -0.17 -7.70 -2.89
N LYS A 80 -0.12 -8.62 -1.94
CA LYS A 80 -1.21 -8.83 -0.98
C LYS A 80 -0.77 -8.29 0.37
N LEU A 81 -1.54 -7.34 0.91
CA LEU A 81 -1.37 -6.83 2.25
C LEU A 81 -2.37 -7.51 3.18
N ASN A 82 -1.88 -8.21 4.18
CA ASN A 82 -2.73 -8.86 5.18
C ASN A 82 -3.39 -7.82 6.09
N PRO A 83 -4.48 -8.19 6.80
CA PRO A 83 -5.08 -7.29 7.78
C PRO A 83 -4.04 -6.77 8.78
N LEU A 84 -4.22 -5.53 9.19
CA LEU A 84 -3.36 -4.80 10.14
C LEU A 84 -1.94 -4.51 9.65
N ILE A 85 -1.63 -4.79 8.39
CA ILE A 85 -0.38 -4.29 7.80
C ILE A 85 -0.53 -2.80 7.52
N VAL A 86 0.34 -2.02 8.13
CA VAL A 86 0.39 -0.57 7.93
C VAL A 86 0.92 -0.28 6.53
N HIS A 87 0.24 0.61 5.83
CA HIS A 87 0.61 1.02 4.48
C HIS A 87 0.10 2.44 4.22
N GLY A 88 0.19 2.89 3.00
CA GLY A 88 -0.32 4.19 2.60
C GLY A 88 -0.17 4.37 1.09
N THR A 89 0.17 5.58 0.66
CA THR A 89 0.35 5.86 -0.75
C THR A 89 1.56 5.11 -1.32
N GLN A 90 1.55 4.95 -2.63
CA GLN A 90 2.67 4.40 -3.37
C GLN A 90 3.45 5.54 -4.04
N TYR A 91 4.70 5.31 -4.36
CA TYR A 91 5.58 6.34 -4.94
C TYR A 91 6.12 5.88 -6.28
N PRO A 92 5.82 6.58 -7.39
CA PRO A 92 6.41 6.26 -8.69
C PRO A 92 7.94 6.31 -8.66
N VAL A 93 8.56 5.35 -9.34
CA VAL A 93 10.03 5.27 -9.39
C VAL A 93 10.58 6.10 -10.58
N ASP A 94 10.11 5.80 -11.79
CA ASP A 94 10.65 6.40 -13.01
C ASP A 94 9.66 7.29 -13.75
N LYS A 95 8.39 6.89 -13.77
CA LYS A 95 7.35 7.64 -14.48
C LYS A 95 6.77 8.76 -13.63
N GLU A 96 6.28 9.82 -14.29
CA GLU A 96 5.60 10.90 -13.61
C GLU A 96 4.27 10.48 -12.99
N ASP A 97 3.58 9.55 -13.64
CA ASP A 97 2.27 9.05 -13.24
C ASP A 97 2.24 7.54 -13.27
N VAL A 98 1.69 6.93 -12.25
CA VAL A 98 1.48 5.47 -12.20
C VAL A 98 0.08 5.18 -11.71
N HIS A 99 -0.57 4.20 -12.34
CA HIS A 99 -1.88 3.69 -11.92
C HIS A 99 -1.69 2.35 -11.22
N ILE A 100 -2.29 2.22 -10.04
CA ILE A 100 -2.25 1.00 -9.26
C ILE A 100 -3.69 0.50 -9.08
N VAL A 101 -3.94 -0.76 -9.45
CA VAL A 101 -5.20 -1.42 -9.15
C VAL A 101 -5.22 -1.81 -7.69
N CYS A 102 -6.27 -1.41 -6.97
CA CYS A 102 -6.49 -1.76 -5.57
C CYS A 102 -7.73 -2.63 -5.48
N MET A 103 -7.62 -3.77 -4.80
CA MET A 103 -8.69 -4.72 -4.60
C MET A 103 -9.04 -4.77 -3.12
N LEU A 104 -10.27 -4.36 -2.79
CA LEU A 104 -10.77 -4.24 -1.43
C LEU A 104 -12.27 -4.56 -1.40
N PRO A 105 -12.84 -4.88 -0.24
CA PRO A 105 -14.29 -4.88 -0.08
C PRO A 105 -14.86 -3.48 -0.34
N GLY A 106 -16.08 -3.42 -0.85
CA GLY A 106 -16.75 -2.16 -1.08
C GLY A 106 -16.82 -1.30 0.18
N ARG A 107 -16.57 -0.01 0.02
CA ARG A 107 -16.62 0.99 1.09
C ARG A 107 -15.63 0.75 2.24
N THR A 108 -14.50 0.14 1.97
CA THR A 108 -13.48 -0.12 2.99
C THR A 108 -13.03 1.16 3.70
N PHE A 109 -12.86 2.25 2.98
CA PHE A 109 -12.41 3.52 3.56
C PHE A 109 -13.40 4.11 4.57
N LYS A 110 -14.64 3.68 4.54
CA LYS A 110 -15.66 4.10 5.51
C LYS A 110 -15.85 3.07 6.63
N ASN A 111 -15.76 1.79 6.30
CA ASN A 111 -16.19 0.72 7.19
C ASN A 111 -15.05 0.01 7.90
N ASP A 112 -13.86 0.02 7.32
CA ASP A 112 -12.72 -0.75 7.84
C ASP A 112 -11.41 -0.01 7.57
N MET A 113 -11.23 1.13 8.21
CA MET A 113 -10.00 1.89 8.06
C MET A 113 -9.54 2.48 9.38
N LEU A 114 -8.32 2.14 9.75
CA LEU A 114 -7.57 2.78 10.82
C LEU A 114 -6.54 3.68 10.16
N SER A 115 -6.39 4.90 10.66
CA SER A 115 -5.47 5.84 10.03
C SER A 115 -4.82 6.76 11.06
N ARG A 116 -3.65 7.26 10.71
CA ARG A 116 -2.92 8.24 11.51
C ARG A 116 -2.13 9.16 10.60
N ARG A 117 -2.30 10.46 10.79
CA ARG A 117 -1.45 11.47 10.16
C ARG A 117 -0.21 11.67 11.01
N LEU A 118 0.96 11.67 10.37
CA LEU A 118 2.22 11.90 11.07
C LEU A 118 2.50 13.41 11.17
N GLU A 119 2.89 13.86 12.35
CA GLU A 119 3.36 15.23 12.55
C GLU A 119 4.71 15.41 11.84
N THR A 120 5.07 16.65 11.55
CA THR A 120 6.28 16.96 10.77
C THR A 120 7.53 16.25 11.29
N GLY A 121 7.72 16.21 12.59
CA GLY A 121 8.89 15.55 13.20
C GLY A 121 8.84 14.03 13.17
N GLU A 122 7.69 13.43 12.86
CA GLU A 122 7.50 11.98 12.77
C GLU A 122 7.54 11.46 11.33
N GLN A 123 7.51 12.34 10.34
CA GLN A 123 7.46 11.97 8.94
C GLN A 123 8.73 11.22 8.53
N ILE A 124 8.57 10.27 7.62
CA ILE A 124 9.64 9.37 7.22
C ILE A 124 9.96 9.61 5.75
N ARG A 125 11.24 9.85 5.47
CA ARG A 125 11.71 9.99 4.09
C ARG A 125 12.20 8.65 3.58
N ILE A 126 11.71 8.26 2.39
CA ILE A 126 12.19 7.07 1.70
C ILE A 126 13.32 7.50 0.78
N THR A 127 14.48 6.89 0.93
CA THR A 127 15.65 7.17 0.10
C THR A 127 16.17 5.88 -0.53
N ARG A 128 16.80 6.00 -1.69
CA ARG A 128 17.51 4.87 -2.27
C ARG A 128 18.85 4.71 -1.52
N GLY A 129 19.11 3.49 -1.09
CA GLY A 129 20.41 3.16 -0.52
C GLY A 129 21.50 3.21 -1.59
N CYS A 130 22.72 3.61 -1.18
CA CYS A 130 23.86 3.50 -2.04
C CYS A 130 24.21 2.03 -2.25
N LYS A 131 24.40 1.63 -3.51
CA LYS A 131 25.00 0.33 -3.80
C LYS A 131 26.48 0.39 -3.39
N LYS A 132 26.83 -0.48 -2.52
CA LYS A 132 28.24 -0.70 -2.19
C LYS A 132 28.86 -1.71 -3.13
#